data_5a4bb1fb687fde42a3f4a0d1eaee8d47
#
_entry.id   5a4bb1fb687fde42a3f4a0d1eaee8d47
#
_cell.length_a   1.000
_cell.length_b   1.000
_cell.length_c   1.000
_cell.angle_alpha   90.00
_cell.angle_beta   90.00
_cell.angle_gamma   90.00
#
_symmetry.space_group_name_H-M   'P 1'
#
loop_
_entity.id
_entity.type
_entity.pdbx_description
1 polymer ?
#
loop_
_entity_poly.entity_id
_entity_poly.type
_entity_poly.pdbx_seq_one_letter_code
_entity_poly.pdbx_strand_id
1 'polypeptide(L)'
;DAMKEVRRQVLNDERPDVCQPCFDLEDQGVQSLRQRHITDSSPESRSNLYPNALDSLQSDYSMPFELPTMEIKINNLCNLKCRMCNPLDSTQWKDWSSIVSHYEKEGNYLVDAVKNLGLEKAPYVGLFEDKLHFWENLEKLLPYFRRVEFAGGEPLMDPSHYKILDLLSKNGKNIEIKYATNGTTLGIKGGRTVHEYWPKFKSVAVNVSIDGLHD
;
A
#
# COMPACT_ATOMS: atom_id res chain seq x y z
N ASP A 1 16.27 6.65 21.41
CA ASP A 1 15.57 6.12 20.21
C ASP A 1 14.07 6.32 20.40
N ALA A 2 13.45 7.17 19.55
CA ALA A 2 12.04 7.57 19.66
C ALA A 2 11.08 6.36 19.69
N MET A 3 11.35 5.32 18.92
CA MET A 3 10.50 4.13 18.88
C MET A 3 10.54 3.30 20.15
N LYS A 4 11.66 3.27 20.84
CA LYS A 4 11.76 2.61 22.16
C LYS A 4 10.89 3.33 23.19
N GLU A 5 10.94 4.67 23.19
CA GLU A 5 10.13 5.48 24.08
C GLU A 5 8.62 5.31 23.80
N VAL A 6 8.20 5.32 22.55
CA VAL A 6 6.80 5.04 22.19
C VAL A 6 6.34 3.65 22.67
N ARG A 7 7.19 2.61 22.50
CA ARG A 7 6.86 1.26 22.99
C ARG A 7 6.75 1.24 24.52
N ARG A 8 7.68 1.89 25.22
CA ARG A 8 7.64 2.01 26.68
C ARG A 8 6.33 2.64 27.14
N GLN A 9 5.96 3.76 26.54
CA GLN A 9 4.74 4.50 26.89
C GLN A 9 3.49 3.64 26.65
N VAL A 10 3.35 3.05 25.46
CA VAL A 10 2.19 2.21 25.14
C VAL A 10 2.07 1.00 26.05
N LEU A 11 3.18 0.34 26.42
CA LEU A 11 3.18 -0.81 27.32
C LEU A 11 2.88 -0.45 28.78
N ASN A 12 3.05 0.82 29.15
CA ASN A 12 2.68 1.35 30.47
C ASN A 12 1.31 2.06 30.46
N ASP A 13 0.47 1.85 29.45
CA ASP A 13 -0.83 2.50 29.26
C ASP A 13 -0.74 4.04 29.21
N GLU A 14 0.43 4.57 28.86
CA GLU A 14 0.64 5.98 28.59
C GLU A 14 0.19 6.31 27.14
N ARG A 15 -0.10 7.59 26.88
CA ARG A 15 -0.52 8.08 25.56
C ARG A 15 0.63 8.86 24.90
N PRO A 16 1.43 8.25 23.99
CA PRO A 16 2.46 8.96 23.27
C PRO A 16 1.88 10.10 22.41
N ASP A 17 2.54 11.26 22.39
CA ASP A 17 2.11 12.42 21.57
C ASP A 17 1.92 12.08 20.10
N VAL A 18 2.80 11.22 19.54
CA VAL A 18 2.71 10.76 18.14
C VAL A 18 1.47 9.93 17.84
N CYS A 19 0.79 9.41 18.88
CA CYS A 19 -0.44 8.63 18.77
C CYS A 19 -1.70 9.47 19.10
N GLN A 20 -1.54 10.74 19.47
CA GLN A 20 -2.63 11.62 19.90
C GLN A 20 -3.80 11.65 18.92
N PRO A 21 -3.62 11.72 17.57
CA PRO A 21 -4.76 11.71 16.64
C PRO A 21 -5.66 10.47 16.76
N CYS A 22 -5.08 9.30 17.12
CA CYS A 22 -5.90 8.11 17.37
C CYS A 22 -6.66 8.21 18.69
N PHE A 23 -6.02 8.70 19.75
CA PHE A 23 -6.65 8.86 21.05
C PHE A 23 -7.77 9.91 21.04
N ASP A 24 -7.60 10.99 20.30
CA ASP A 24 -8.64 12.02 20.14
C ASP A 24 -9.92 11.47 19.50
N LEU A 25 -9.79 10.56 18.54
CA LEU A 25 -10.94 9.84 17.96
C LEU A 25 -11.58 8.88 18.98
N GLU A 26 -10.76 8.13 19.71
CA GLU A 26 -11.20 7.17 20.71
C GLU A 26 -11.95 7.85 21.87
N ASP A 27 -11.48 9.02 22.32
CA ASP A 27 -12.13 9.83 23.35
C ASP A 27 -13.50 10.37 22.89
N GLN A 28 -13.71 10.50 21.57
CA GLN A 28 -15.01 10.85 20.98
C GLN A 28 -15.88 9.63 20.69
N GLY A 29 -15.47 8.42 21.07
CA GLY A 29 -16.19 7.19 20.81
C GLY A 29 -16.09 6.70 19.36
N VAL A 30 -15.17 7.26 18.56
CA VAL A 30 -14.93 6.86 17.18
C VAL A 30 -13.79 5.85 17.13
N GLN A 31 -14.00 4.75 16.41
CA GLN A 31 -12.96 3.74 16.23
C GLN A 31 -11.75 4.32 15.46
N SER A 32 -10.60 4.37 16.11
CA SER A 32 -9.36 4.83 15.51
C SER A 32 -8.75 3.80 14.54
N LEU A 33 -7.81 4.23 13.71
CA LEU A 33 -7.03 3.32 12.87
C LEU A 33 -6.26 2.29 13.71
N ARG A 34 -5.72 2.70 14.86
CA ARG A 34 -5.04 1.83 15.81
C ARG A 34 -5.97 0.70 16.31
N GLN A 35 -7.17 1.04 16.76
CA GLN A 35 -8.17 0.06 17.19
C GLN A 35 -8.62 -0.85 16.04
N ARG A 36 -8.84 -0.28 14.85
CA ARG A 36 -9.21 -1.06 13.66
C ARG A 36 -8.16 -2.11 13.32
N HIS A 37 -6.87 -1.76 13.32
CA HIS A 37 -5.81 -2.74 13.10
C HIS A 37 -5.78 -3.86 14.15
N ILE A 38 -6.20 -3.59 15.38
CA ILE A 38 -6.31 -4.60 16.43
C ILE A 38 -7.55 -5.49 16.21
N THR A 39 -8.68 -4.92 15.81
CA THR A 39 -9.96 -5.66 15.69
C THR A 39 -10.11 -6.38 14.37
N ASP A 40 -9.71 -5.78 13.25
CA ASP A 40 -9.88 -6.32 11.90
C ASP A 40 -8.90 -7.47 11.59
N SER A 41 -7.79 -7.54 12.33
CA SER A 41 -6.87 -8.66 12.24
C SER A 41 -7.30 -9.74 13.22
N SER A 42 -7.66 -10.93 12.72
CA SER A 42 -7.89 -12.07 13.61
C SER A 42 -6.65 -12.35 14.46
N PRO A 43 -6.78 -12.89 15.68
CA PRO A 43 -5.63 -13.28 16.49
C PRO A 43 -4.65 -14.18 15.73
N GLU A 44 -5.19 -15.08 14.90
CA GLU A 44 -4.41 -15.96 14.03
C GLU A 44 -3.65 -15.16 12.94
N SER A 45 -4.28 -14.18 12.32
CA SER A 45 -3.62 -13.32 11.33
C SER A 45 -2.48 -12.51 11.95
N ARG A 46 -2.68 -12.00 13.17
CA ARG A 46 -1.65 -11.26 13.90
C ARG A 46 -0.47 -12.14 14.31
N SER A 47 -0.75 -13.34 14.85
CA SER A 47 0.30 -14.28 15.22
C SER A 47 1.09 -14.81 14.02
N ASN A 48 0.46 -14.91 12.86
CA ASN A 48 1.14 -15.29 11.62
C ASN A 48 2.05 -14.18 11.07
N LEU A 49 1.67 -12.91 11.26
CA LEU A 49 2.49 -11.77 10.83
C LEU A 49 3.60 -11.43 11.85
N TYR A 50 3.28 -11.52 13.12
CA TYR A 50 4.16 -11.13 14.24
C TYR A 50 4.25 -12.23 15.29
N PRO A 51 4.78 -13.42 14.94
CA PRO A 51 4.68 -14.61 15.80
C PRO A 51 5.34 -14.44 17.17
N ASN A 52 6.33 -13.55 17.29
CA ASN A 52 7.13 -13.39 18.50
C ASN A 52 7.24 -11.91 18.94
N ALA A 53 6.27 -11.05 18.56
CA ALA A 53 6.41 -9.62 18.76
C ALA A 53 6.66 -9.22 20.22
N LEU A 54 5.91 -9.79 21.18
CA LEU A 54 6.10 -9.51 22.60
C LEU A 54 7.30 -10.24 23.19
N ASP A 55 7.53 -11.49 22.79
CA ASP A 55 8.63 -12.30 23.30
C ASP A 55 10.01 -11.78 22.84
N SER A 56 10.03 -11.11 21.68
CA SER A 56 11.26 -10.52 21.13
C SER A 56 11.59 -9.13 21.70
N LEU A 57 10.67 -8.55 22.50
CA LEU A 57 10.89 -7.26 23.14
C LEU A 57 11.96 -7.37 24.23
N GLN A 58 13.01 -6.55 24.11
CA GLN A 58 14.08 -6.49 25.12
C GLN A 58 13.67 -5.61 26.31
N SER A 59 14.36 -5.77 27.43
CA SER A 59 14.12 -4.98 28.65
C SER A 59 14.31 -3.46 28.46
N ASP A 60 15.05 -3.05 27.43
CA ASP A 60 15.26 -1.66 27.04
C ASP A 60 14.27 -1.18 25.96
N TYR A 61 13.20 -1.94 25.73
CA TYR A 61 12.18 -1.69 24.70
C TYR A 61 12.70 -1.73 23.26
N SER A 62 13.89 -2.28 23.02
CA SER A 62 14.33 -2.59 21.66
C SER A 62 13.66 -3.86 21.14
N MET A 63 13.52 -3.92 19.82
CA MET A 63 13.03 -5.10 19.10
C MET A 63 13.92 -5.37 17.90
N PRO A 64 14.09 -6.62 17.49
CA PRO A 64 14.69 -6.95 16.20
C PRO A 64 13.98 -6.22 15.07
N PHE A 65 14.69 -5.96 13.99
CA PHE A 65 14.04 -5.44 12.78
C PHE A 65 13.12 -6.50 12.19
N GLU A 66 11.85 -6.14 12.04
CA GLU A 66 10.83 -6.96 11.37
C GLU A 66 10.06 -6.07 10.39
N LEU A 67 9.78 -6.58 9.20
CA LEU A 67 8.95 -5.94 8.18
C LEU A 67 8.03 -6.99 7.53
N PRO A 68 7.08 -7.53 8.30
CA PRO A 68 6.28 -8.64 7.82
C PRO A 68 5.28 -8.26 6.73
N THR A 69 4.86 -7.00 6.68
CA THR A 69 3.88 -6.51 5.70
C THR A 69 4.44 -5.34 4.93
N MET A 70 4.27 -5.36 3.61
CA MET A 70 4.63 -4.25 2.72
C MET A 70 3.53 -4.02 1.70
N GLU A 71 3.08 -2.78 1.57
CA GLU A 71 2.25 -2.34 0.47
C GLU A 71 3.12 -1.67 -0.59
N ILE A 72 2.93 -2.05 -1.85
CA ILE A 72 3.70 -1.54 -2.98
C ILE A 72 2.74 -0.91 -3.98
N LYS A 73 2.82 0.41 -4.11
CA LYS A 73 2.21 1.18 -5.19
C LYS A 73 3.29 1.45 -6.24
N ILE A 74 3.31 0.67 -7.33
CA ILE A 74 4.40 0.71 -8.31
C ILE A 74 4.40 2.02 -9.09
N ASN A 75 3.23 2.38 -9.65
CA ASN A 75 3.00 3.61 -10.42
C ASN A 75 1.50 3.86 -10.59
N ASN A 76 1.16 4.83 -11.45
CA ASN A 76 -0.21 5.17 -11.79
C ASN A 76 -0.64 4.63 -13.18
N LEU A 77 0.10 3.69 -13.77
CA LEU A 77 -0.30 3.05 -15.03
C LEU A 77 -1.61 2.30 -14.84
N CYS A 78 -2.65 2.73 -15.54
CA CYS A 78 -3.98 2.11 -15.51
C CYS A 78 -4.66 2.25 -16.86
N ASN A 79 -5.57 1.36 -17.17
CA ASN A 79 -6.39 1.38 -18.38
C ASN A 79 -7.80 1.95 -18.15
N LEU A 80 -8.17 2.27 -16.89
CA LEU A 80 -9.46 2.84 -16.53
C LEU A 80 -9.34 4.28 -16.02
N LYS A 81 -10.40 5.06 -16.23
CA LYS A 81 -10.60 6.42 -15.74
C LYS A 81 -11.78 6.44 -14.77
N CYS A 82 -11.62 5.84 -13.60
CA CYS A 82 -12.68 5.76 -12.60
C CYS A 82 -12.94 7.12 -11.95
N ARG A 83 -14.20 7.43 -11.59
CA ARG A 83 -14.58 8.69 -10.94
C ARG A 83 -13.93 8.90 -9.58
N MET A 84 -13.61 7.81 -8.89
CA MET A 84 -12.96 7.83 -7.56
C MET A 84 -11.46 8.08 -7.64
N CYS A 85 -10.85 7.93 -8.84
CA CYS A 85 -9.41 8.10 -9.05
C CYS A 85 -9.08 9.53 -9.48
N ASN A 86 -7.80 9.84 -9.40
CA ASN A 86 -7.21 11.10 -9.83
C ASN A 86 -5.94 10.81 -10.67
N PRO A 87 -5.22 11.82 -11.17
CA PRO A 87 -4.01 11.60 -11.98
C PRO A 87 -2.88 10.85 -11.27
N LEU A 88 -2.83 10.85 -9.93
CA LEU A 88 -1.85 10.04 -9.19
C LEU A 88 -2.18 8.55 -9.20
N ASP A 89 -3.43 8.19 -9.50
CA ASP A 89 -3.93 6.83 -9.47
C ASP A 89 -4.17 6.25 -10.87
N SER A 90 -4.30 7.11 -11.91
CA SER A 90 -4.51 6.62 -13.28
C SER A 90 -3.96 7.57 -14.34
N THR A 91 -3.19 6.99 -15.26
CA THR A 91 -2.70 7.69 -16.47
C THR A 91 -3.80 8.04 -17.47
N GLN A 92 -5.06 7.61 -17.26
CA GLN A 92 -6.17 7.90 -18.16
C GLN A 92 -6.78 9.29 -17.93
N TRP A 93 -6.41 10.00 -16.85
CA TRP A 93 -6.82 11.38 -16.59
C TRP A 93 -6.08 12.41 -17.47
N LYS A 94 -6.03 12.17 -18.79
CA LYS A 94 -5.30 13.00 -19.76
C LYS A 94 -5.87 14.41 -19.89
N ASP A 95 -7.16 14.59 -19.62
CA ASP A 95 -7.91 15.85 -19.65
C ASP A 95 -7.89 16.60 -18.31
N TRP A 96 -7.11 16.12 -17.32
CA TRP A 96 -7.09 16.68 -15.96
C TRP A 96 -6.79 18.16 -15.93
N SER A 97 -5.80 18.63 -16.70
CA SER A 97 -5.44 20.05 -16.74
C SER A 97 -6.60 20.92 -17.26
N SER A 98 -7.41 20.40 -18.19
CA SER A 98 -8.59 21.11 -18.68
C SER A 98 -9.69 21.17 -17.60
N ILE A 99 -9.85 20.11 -16.82
CA ILE A 99 -10.77 20.04 -15.68
C ILE A 99 -10.36 21.09 -14.63
N VAL A 100 -9.09 21.08 -14.23
CA VAL A 100 -8.55 22.06 -13.26
C VAL A 100 -8.79 23.49 -13.75
N SER A 101 -8.48 23.79 -15.02
CA SER A 101 -8.68 25.11 -15.61
C SER A 101 -10.15 25.53 -15.69
N HIS A 102 -11.07 24.58 -15.88
CA HIS A 102 -12.52 24.87 -15.85
C HIS A 102 -12.96 25.29 -14.45
N TYR A 103 -12.65 24.50 -13.41
CA TYR A 103 -13.02 24.81 -12.04
C TYR A 103 -12.30 26.05 -11.47
N GLU A 104 -11.11 26.37 -11.96
CA GLU A 104 -10.42 27.62 -11.63
C GLU A 104 -11.23 28.85 -12.08
N LYS A 105 -11.75 28.83 -13.30
CA LYS A 105 -12.61 29.91 -13.83
C LYS A 105 -13.91 30.08 -13.04
N GLU A 106 -14.39 29.00 -12.45
CA GLU A 106 -15.58 29.00 -11.59
C GLU A 106 -15.28 29.39 -10.14
N GLY A 107 -14.02 29.66 -9.80
CA GLY A 107 -13.61 30.07 -8.44
C GLY A 107 -13.69 28.95 -7.40
N ASN A 108 -13.50 27.71 -7.81
CA ASN A 108 -13.54 26.57 -6.89
C ASN A 108 -12.29 26.52 -6.01
N TYR A 109 -12.47 26.60 -4.69
CA TYR A 109 -11.40 26.64 -3.69
C TYR A 109 -10.47 25.40 -3.70
N LEU A 110 -10.93 24.24 -4.20
CA LEU A 110 -10.11 23.04 -4.29
C LEU A 110 -9.00 23.17 -5.33
N VAL A 111 -9.12 24.08 -6.27
CA VAL A 111 -8.09 24.32 -7.30
C VAL A 111 -6.78 24.80 -6.67
N ASP A 112 -6.86 25.65 -5.66
CA ASP A 112 -5.66 26.12 -4.96
C ASP A 112 -4.93 24.97 -4.25
N ALA A 113 -5.67 24.04 -3.65
CA ALA A 113 -5.10 22.85 -3.05
C ALA A 113 -4.41 21.97 -4.11
N VAL A 114 -5.04 21.75 -5.25
CA VAL A 114 -4.46 20.97 -6.38
C VAL A 114 -3.16 21.62 -6.88
N LYS A 115 -3.13 22.95 -7.03
CA LYS A 115 -1.95 23.69 -7.46
C LYS A 115 -0.82 23.66 -6.43
N ASN A 116 -1.16 23.88 -5.16
CA ASN A 116 -0.19 23.85 -4.07
C ASN A 116 0.50 22.48 -3.93
N LEU A 117 -0.19 21.42 -4.34
CA LEU A 117 0.36 20.07 -4.38
C LEU A 117 1.08 19.74 -5.69
N GLY A 118 1.15 20.69 -6.66
CA GLY A 118 1.76 20.47 -7.98
C GLY A 118 1.01 19.46 -8.85
N LEU A 119 -0.29 19.28 -8.61
CA LEU A 119 -1.13 18.26 -9.25
C LEU A 119 -1.96 18.80 -10.43
N GLU A 120 -1.75 20.06 -10.86
CA GLU A 120 -2.45 20.66 -12.00
C GLU A 120 -2.15 20.02 -13.35
N LYS A 121 -1.05 19.28 -13.43
CA LYS A 121 -0.70 18.43 -14.58
C LYS A 121 -0.80 16.97 -14.16
N ALA A 122 -1.35 16.14 -15.01
CA ALA A 122 -1.41 14.71 -14.78
C ALA A 122 0.00 14.07 -14.85
N PRO A 123 0.75 13.93 -13.74
CA PRO A 123 2.09 13.39 -13.80
C PRO A 123 2.05 11.87 -14.02
N TYR A 124 2.95 11.34 -14.86
CA TYR A 124 3.32 9.94 -14.73
C TYR A 124 4.14 9.79 -13.44
N VAL A 125 3.65 8.96 -12.55
CA VAL A 125 4.34 8.66 -11.30
C VAL A 125 4.95 7.27 -11.43
N GLY A 126 6.12 7.18 -12.02
CA GLY A 126 6.97 5.99 -11.96
C GLY A 126 7.78 6.04 -10.67
N LEU A 127 7.60 5.06 -9.78
CA LEU A 127 8.14 5.20 -8.43
C LEU A 127 9.52 4.58 -8.24
N PHE A 128 9.91 3.56 -9.02
CA PHE A 128 11.02 2.72 -8.58
C PHE A 128 12.12 2.47 -9.59
N GLU A 129 11.88 2.60 -10.89
CA GLU A 129 12.84 2.15 -11.91
C GLU A 129 14.14 2.93 -11.86
N ASP A 130 14.09 4.22 -11.47
CA ASP A 130 15.23 5.12 -11.42
C ASP A 130 15.80 5.34 -10.01
N LYS A 131 15.26 4.66 -8.99
CA LYS A 131 15.75 4.79 -7.61
C LYS A 131 16.95 3.87 -7.41
N LEU A 132 18.13 4.48 -7.31
CA LEU A 132 19.36 3.79 -6.94
C LEU A 132 19.14 2.91 -5.71
N HIS A 133 19.52 1.64 -5.79
CA HIS A 133 19.41 0.65 -4.72
C HIS A 133 18.01 0.12 -4.37
N PHE A 134 16.93 0.51 -5.08
CA PHE A 134 15.60 -0.04 -4.74
C PHE A 134 15.59 -1.57 -4.81
N TRP A 135 16.07 -2.14 -5.91
CA TRP A 135 16.06 -3.59 -6.13
C TRP A 135 16.95 -4.35 -5.15
N GLU A 136 18.15 -3.80 -4.88
CA GLU A 136 19.07 -4.36 -3.89
C GLU A 136 18.47 -4.35 -2.47
N ASN A 137 17.82 -3.26 -2.11
CA ASN A 137 17.19 -3.13 -0.79
C ASN A 137 15.96 -4.05 -0.69
N LEU A 138 15.14 -4.16 -1.74
CA LEU A 138 14.03 -5.10 -1.77
C LEU A 138 14.53 -6.53 -1.57
N GLU A 139 15.62 -6.92 -2.24
CA GLU A 139 16.20 -8.27 -2.10
C GLU A 139 16.69 -8.53 -0.66
N LYS A 140 17.30 -7.56 -0.01
CA LYS A 140 17.71 -7.66 1.40
C LYS A 140 16.53 -7.80 2.38
N LEU A 141 15.37 -7.26 2.02
CA LEU A 141 14.17 -7.30 2.83
C LEU A 141 13.33 -8.57 2.66
N LEU A 142 13.55 -9.35 1.59
CA LEU A 142 12.79 -10.57 1.29
C LEU A 142 12.62 -11.54 2.48
N PRO A 143 13.64 -11.79 3.33
CA PRO A 143 13.49 -12.72 4.46
C PRO A 143 12.46 -12.30 5.50
N TYR A 144 12.17 -11.00 5.59
CA TYR A 144 11.25 -10.44 6.58
C TYR A 144 9.79 -10.47 6.12
N PHE A 145 9.52 -10.52 4.80
CA PHE A 145 8.15 -10.46 4.29
C PHE A 145 7.36 -11.72 4.62
N ARG A 146 6.13 -11.49 5.08
CA ARG A 146 5.07 -12.49 5.25
C ARG A 146 3.87 -12.16 4.38
N ARG A 147 3.65 -10.86 4.11
CA ARG A 147 2.58 -10.37 3.25
C ARG A 147 3.07 -9.21 2.40
N VAL A 148 2.76 -9.25 1.11
CA VAL A 148 2.98 -8.14 0.19
C VAL A 148 1.65 -7.80 -0.50
N GLU A 149 1.27 -6.53 -0.44
CA GLU A 149 0.04 -6.01 -1.03
C GLU A 149 0.40 -5.12 -2.22
N PHE A 150 -0.20 -5.39 -3.37
CA PHE A 150 -0.02 -4.59 -4.57
C PHE A 150 -1.23 -3.69 -4.80
N ALA A 151 -0.97 -2.39 -4.93
CA ALA A 151 -1.95 -1.36 -5.23
C ALA A 151 -1.39 -0.39 -6.28
N GLY A 152 -2.10 0.69 -6.53
CA GLY A 152 -1.66 1.74 -7.45
C GLY A 152 -2.61 1.90 -8.61
N GLY A 153 -2.11 2.14 -9.84
CA GLY A 153 -2.92 2.15 -11.04
C GLY A 153 -3.57 0.78 -11.27
N GLU A 154 -3.08 0.04 -12.24
CA GLU A 154 -3.41 -1.38 -12.39
C GLU A 154 -2.11 -2.20 -12.29
N PRO A 155 -1.84 -2.84 -11.14
CA PRO A 155 -0.58 -3.51 -10.91
C PRO A 155 -0.29 -4.64 -11.91
N LEU A 156 -1.33 -5.32 -12.40
CA LEU A 156 -1.19 -6.45 -13.32
C LEU A 156 -0.76 -6.05 -14.74
N MET A 157 -0.80 -4.75 -15.06
CA MET A 157 -0.33 -4.21 -16.34
C MET A 157 1.14 -3.82 -16.32
N ASP A 158 1.76 -3.71 -15.14
CA ASP A 158 3.08 -3.13 -14.99
C ASP A 158 4.20 -4.17 -15.14
N PRO A 159 5.19 -3.97 -16.02
CA PRO A 159 6.35 -4.87 -16.11
C PRO A 159 7.15 -4.98 -14.81
N SER A 160 7.24 -3.91 -14.02
CA SER A 160 7.97 -3.89 -12.75
C SER A 160 7.31 -4.76 -11.70
N HIS A 161 5.96 -4.89 -11.74
CA HIS A 161 5.25 -5.86 -10.91
C HIS A 161 5.82 -7.27 -11.08
N TYR A 162 6.03 -7.72 -12.31
CA TYR A 162 6.55 -9.07 -12.58
C TYR A 162 8.02 -9.23 -12.18
N LYS A 163 8.82 -8.17 -12.26
CA LYS A 163 10.19 -8.18 -11.70
C LYS A 163 10.15 -8.36 -10.18
N ILE A 164 9.21 -7.68 -9.49
CA ILE A 164 9.03 -7.85 -8.05
C ILE A 164 8.58 -9.29 -7.73
N LEU A 165 7.63 -9.84 -8.50
CA LEU A 165 7.21 -11.24 -8.32
C LEU A 165 8.35 -12.24 -8.55
N ASP A 166 9.27 -11.98 -9.49
CA ASP A 166 10.48 -12.80 -9.68
C ASP A 166 11.31 -12.84 -8.39
N LEU A 167 11.51 -11.69 -7.75
CA LEU A 167 12.23 -11.61 -6.48
C LEU A 167 11.49 -12.30 -5.34
N LEU A 168 10.21 -11.94 -5.14
CA LEU A 168 9.39 -12.48 -4.06
C LEU A 168 9.22 -14.00 -4.16
N SER A 169 9.18 -14.56 -5.37
CA SER A 169 9.02 -15.99 -5.59
C SER A 169 10.19 -16.83 -5.06
N LYS A 170 11.36 -16.23 -4.81
CA LYS A 170 12.50 -16.89 -4.15
C LYS A 170 12.15 -17.39 -2.74
N ASN A 171 11.22 -16.72 -2.05
CA ASN A 171 10.70 -17.09 -0.72
C ASN A 171 9.16 -17.24 -0.72
N GLY A 172 8.56 -17.45 -1.87
CA GLY A 172 7.12 -17.31 -2.09
C GLY A 172 6.25 -18.18 -1.18
N LYS A 173 6.70 -19.38 -0.83
CA LYS A 173 5.94 -20.30 0.06
C LYS A 173 5.70 -19.73 1.48
N ASN A 174 6.41 -18.68 1.87
CA ASN A 174 6.24 -17.99 3.13
C ASN A 174 5.48 -16.66 2.98
N ILE A 175 5.19 -16.23 1.75
CA ILE A 175 4.64 -14.91 1.45
C ILE A 175 3.19 -15.05 0.97
N GLU A 176 2.31 -14.29 1.59
CA GLU A 176 0.95 -14.05 1.14
C GLU A 176 0.95 -12.83 0.19
N ILE A 177 0.33 -12.95 -0.96
CA ILE A 177 0.16 -11.83 -1.89
C ILE A 177 -1.28 -11.35 -1.84
N LYS A 178 -1.47 -10.03 -1.79
CA LYS A 178 -2.77 -9.39 -1.95
C LYS A 178 -2.75 -8.39 -3.09
N TYR A 179 -3.86 -8.28 -3.77
CA TYR A 179 -4.07 -7.32 -4.86
C TYR A 179 -5.28 -6.43 -4.61
N ALA A 180 -5.14 -5.15 -4.90
CA ALA A 180 -6.22 -4.28 -5.30
C ALA A 180 -6.07 -4.05 -6.82
N THR A 181 -7.02 -4.54 -7.61
CA THR A 181 -6.99 -4.53 -9.08
C THR A 181 -8.36 -4.21 -9.66
N ASN A 182 -8.42 -3.64 -10.84
CA ASN A 182 -9.66 -3.48 -11.58
C ASN A 182 -10.12 -4.77 -12.30
N GLY A 183 -9.29 -5.82 -12.29
CA GLY A 183 -9.61 -7.13 -12.82
C GLY A 183 -9.74 -7.21 -14.35
N THR A 184 -9.39 -6.17 -15.09
CA THR A 184 -9.54 -6.14 -16.56
C THR A 184 -8.45 -6.93 -17.28
N THR A 185 -7.38 -7.28 -16.61
CA THR A 185 -6.28 -8.08 -17.16
C THR A 185 -5.69 -9.02 -16.11
N LEU A 186 -5.12 -10.12 -16.57
CA LEU A 186 -4.38 -11.07 -15.73
C LEU A 186 -2.88 -11.12 -16.13
N GLY A 187 -2.43 -10.14 -16.89
CA GLY A 187 -1.06 -10.09 -17.36
C GLY A 187 -0.79 -9.02 -18.40
N ILE A 188 0.44 -8.99 -18.86
CA ILE A 188 0.88 -8.11 -19.94
C ILE A 188 0.55 -8.79 -21.28
N LYS A 189 -0.09 -8.06 -22.19
CA LYS A 189 -0.46 -8.58 -23.52
C LYS A 189 0.76 -9.11 -24.24
N GLY A 190 0.73 -10.40 -24.58
CA GLY A 190 1.84 -11.10 -25.24
C GLY A 190 3.08 -11.34 -24.36
N GLY A 191 2.95 -11.16 -23.05
CA GLY A 191 4.02 -11.29 -22.07
C GLY A 191 3.64 -12.14 -20.86
N ARG A 192 4.18 -11.78 -19.72
CA ARG A 192 4.01 -12.50 -18.44
C ARG A 192 2.60 -12.41 -17.92
N THR A 193 2.14 -13.47 -17.27
CA THR A 193 0.84 -13.56 -16.62
C THR A 193 0.96 -13.95 -15.15
N VAL A 194 -0.02 -13.59 -14.33
CA VAL A 194 -0.04 -13.96 -12.91
C VAL A 194 -0.18 -15.47 -12.69
N HIS A 195 -0.71 -16.20 -13.66
CA HIS A 195 -0.86 -17.66 -13.58
C HIS A 195 0.50 -18.38 -13.41
N GLU A 196 1.58 -17.79 -13.92
CA GLU A 196 2.94 -18.31 -13.78
C GLU A 196 3.52 -18.11 -12.38
N TYR A 197 2.96 -17.16 -11.61
CA TYR A 197 3.50 -16.70 -10.32
C TYR A 197 2.66 -17.14 -9.13
N TRP A 198 1.33 -17.00 -9.20
CA TRP A 198 0.46 -17.25 -8.05
C TRP A 198 0.67 -18.61 -7.38
N PRO A 199 0.90 -19.73 -8.09
CA PRO A 199 1.16 -21.03 -7.47
C PRO A 199 2.46 -21.09 -6.65
N LYS A 200 3.35 -20.12 -6.82
CA LYS A 200 4.63 -20.07 -6.10
C LYS A 200 4.50 -19.50 -4.70
N PHE A 201 3.38 -18.82 -4.40
CA PHE A 201 3.16 -18.15 -3.12
C PHE A 201 2.36 -19.00 -2.14
N LYS A 202 2.40 -18.60 -0.85
CA LYS A 202 1.64 -19.27 0.23
C LYS A 202 0.14 -19.16 -0.01
N SER A 203 -0.31 -17.97 -0.34
CA SER A 203 -1.69 -17.68 -0.75
C SER A 203 -1.74 -16.42 -1.59
N VAL A 204 -2.80 -16.27 -2.37
CA VAL A 204 -3.07 -15.06 -3.15
C VAL A 204 -4.53 -14.66 -2.93
N ALA A 205 -4.73 -13.42 -2.48
CA ALA A 205 -6.04 -12.80 -2.34
C ALA A 205 -6.17 -11.66 -3.37
N VAL A 206 -7.28 -11.63 -4.09
CA VAL A 206 -7.52 -10.64 -5.14
C VAL A 206 -8.79 -9.87 -4.79
N ASN A 207 -8.63 -8.58 -4.47
CA ASN A 207 -9.72 -7.65 -4.29
C ASN A 207 -9.97 -6.96 -5.63
N VAL A 208 -11.08 -7.31 -6.28
CA VAL A 208 -11.47 -6.68 -7.54
C VAL A 208 -12.34 -5.46 -7.26
N SER A 209 -11.89 -4.29 -7.74
CA SER A 209 -12.63 -3.03 -7.62
C SER A 209 -13.72 -2.99 -8.69
N ILE A 210 -14.99 -3.00 -8.27
CA ILE A 210 -16.16 -2.96 -9.14
C ILE A 210 -17.07 -1.81 -8.69
N ASP A 211 -17.36 -0.85 -9.58
CA ASP A 211 -18.15 0.34 -9.27
C ASP A 211 -19.66 0.06 -9.18
N GLY A 212 -20.09 -1.12 -9.57
CA GLY A 212 -21.48 -1.55 -9.49
C GLY A 212 -21.76 -2.76 -10.38
N LEU A 213 -22.80 -3.49 -10.04
CA LEU A 213 -23.41 -4.52 -10.88
C LEU A 213 -24.72 -3.90 -11.39
N HIS A 214 -24.71 -3.38 -12.62
CA HIS A 214 -25.90 -2.83 -13.26
C HIS A 214 -26.31 -3.73 -14.41
N ASP A 215 -27.61 -3.96 -14.47
CA ASP A 215 -28.29 -4.51 -15.63
C ASP A 215 -28.32 -3.47 -16.78
#